data_f161a679fb37929a403e189e67040593
#
_entry.id   f161a679fb37929a403e189e67040593
#
_cell.length_a   1.000
_cell.length_b   1.000
_cell.length_c   1.000
_cell.angle_alpha   90.00
_cell.angle_beta   90.00
_cell.angle_gamma   90.00
#
_symmetry.space_group_name_H-M   'P 1'
#
loop_
_entity.id
_entity.type
_entity.pdbx_description
1 polymer ?
#
loop_
_entity_poly.entity_id
_entity_poly.type
_entity_poly.pdbx_seq_one_letter_code
_entity_poly.pdbx_strand_id
1 'polypeptide(L)'
;MKKEIFHDISSQVFSFLENNEQLTIYLEGENSQYFRFNDSKLRQSGIIEDYAVTISLFSGKKSLQSATTVSSDIESSVINLKNEIQALRDPLSLIPENEFTSFPDNFESIEMIKSGQLPDRNEILETLMDVITKDYLTGVWTSGKIFRACSTSEGTNHWFEKDSFIFDFSLIDEKENMVKVLFPGNDWDKDRFTAAFQEASSKLKLMNKPKIELKPGKYRVWFEPNAVADFVDMFNWNGVSESAFRNGSSCL
;
A
#
# COMPACT_ATOMS: atom_id res chain seq x y z
N MET A 1 -14.06 -2.09 -6.62
CA MET A 1 -14.96 -3.13 -6.05
C MET A 1 -15.86 -2.51 -5.01
N LYS A 2 -17.09 -3.00 -4.83
CA LYS A 2 -17.98 -2.59 -3.73
C LYS A 2 -17.91 -3.62 -2.61
N LYS A 3 -18.13 -3.18 -1.37
CA LYS A 3 -18.14 -4.03 -0.18
C LYS A 3 -19.05 -5.24 -0.31
N GLU A 4 -20.27 -5.00 -0.81
CA GLU A 4 -21.29 -6.03 -0.98
C GLU A 4 -20.84 -7.14 -1.94
N ILE A 5 -20.17 -6.77 -3.03
CA ILE A 5 -19.61 -7.72 -4.01
C ILE A 5 -18.54 -8.59 -3.36
N PHE A 6 -17.62 -8.00 -2.59
CA PHE A 6 -16.58 -8.76 -1.89
C PHE A 6 -17.19 -9.74 -0.86
N HIS A 7 -18.19 -9.31 -0.10
CA HIS A 7 -18.86 -10.18 0.86
C HIS A 7 -19.64 -11.31 0.17
N ASP A 8 -20.24 -11.03 -0.97
CA ASP A 8 -20.97 -12.03 -1.77
C ASP A 8 -20.02 -13.10 -2.32
N ILE A 9 -18.88 -12.67 -2.89
CA ILE A 9 -17.81 -13.58 -3.33
C ILE A 9 -17.34 -14.43 -2.16
N SER A 10 -16.99 -13.82 -1.03
CA SER A 10 -16.49 -14.51 0.15
C SER A 10 -17.47 -15.54 0.68
N SER A 11 -18.74 -15.16 0.80
CA SER A 11 -19.81 -16.05 1.29
C SER A 11 -20.01 -17.27 0.39
N GLN A 12 -20.00 -17.07 -0.93
CA GLN A 12 -20.10 -18.19 -1.87
C GLN A 12 -18.85 -19.09 -1.81
N VAL A 13 -17.67 -18.51 -1.69
CA VAL A 13 -16.41 -19.26 -1.59
C VAL A 13 -16.37 -20.11 -0.32
N PHE A 14 -16.85 -19.59 0.81
CA PHE A 14 -16.90 -20.37 2.06
C PHE A 14 -17.79 -21.63 1.97
N SER A 15 -18.78 -21.64 1.07
CA SER A 15 -19.62 -22.83 0.85
C SER A 15 -18.87 -24.02 0.22
N PHE A 16 -17.66 -23.83 -0.29
CA PHE A 16 -16.83 -24.89 -0.89
C PHE A 16 -15.86 -25.53 0.09
N LEU A 17 -15.81 -25.05 1.34
CA LEU A 17 -14.94 -25.61 2.36
C LEU A 17 -15.42 -27.01 2.75
N GLU A 18 -14.46 -27.90 2.98
CA GLU A 18 -14.69 -29.23 3.50
C GLU A 18 -14.66 -29.24 5.03
N ASN A 19 -15.07 -30.36 5.63
CA ASN A 19 -15.05 -30.51 7.08
C ASN A 19 -13.65 -30.26 7.64
N ASN A 20 -13.57 -29.46 8.70
CA ASN A 20 -12.33 -29.03 9.37
C ASN A 20 -11.45 -28.05 8.58
N GLU A 21 -11.93 -27.52 7.46
CA GLU A 21 -11.27 -26.42 6.77
C GLU A 21 -11.81 -25.06 7.27
N GLN A 22 -10.92 -24.11 7.45
CA GLN A 22 -11.22 -22.72 7.71
C GLN A 22 -10.49 -21.86 6.70
N LEU A 23 -11.06 -20.72 6.32
CA LEU A 23 -10.51 -19.84 5.30
C LEU A 23 -10.56 -18.38 5.73
N THR A 24 -9.47 -17.68 5.48
CA THR A 24 -9.48 -16.21 5.44
C THR A 24 -9.30 -15.73 4.01
N ILE A 25 -10.03 -14.69 3.63
CA ILE A 25 -9.91 -14.00 2.35
C ILE A 25 -9.53 -12.55 2.65
N TYR A 26 -8.32 -12.16 2.27
CA TYR A 26 -7.83 -10.80 2.43
C TYR A 26 -7.75 -10.12 1.08
N LEU A 27 -8.40 -8.95 0.97
CA LEU A 27 -8.45 -8.11 -0.23
C LEU A 27 -7.55 -6.89 -0.06
N GLU A 28 -6.71 -6.66 -1.04
CA GLU A 28 -6.05 -5.38 -1.29
C GLU A 28 -6.49 -4.86 -2.66
N GLY A 29 -6.91 -3.62 -2.72
CA GLY A 29 -7.36 -3.07 -3.99
C GLY A 29 -7.23 -1.57 -4.06
N GLU A 30 -7.28 -1.08 -5.29
CA GLU A 30 -7.32 0.33 -5.60
C GLU A 30 -8.21 0.63 -6.81
N ASN A 31 -8.76 1.83 -6.81
CA ASN A 31 -9.32 2.48 -7.96
C ASN A 31 -8.75 3.89 -8.01
N SER A 32 -7.69 4.06 -8.77
CA SER A 32 -6.87 5.26 -8.75
C SER A 32 -6.53 5.74 -10.14
N GLN A 33 -6.15 7.00 -10.24
CA GLN A 33 -5.54 7.60 -11.41
C GLN A 33 -4.08 7.94 -11.10
N TYR A 34 -3.23 7.93 -12.13
CA TYR A 34 -1.85 8.33 -11.97
C TYR A 34 -1.38 9.25 -13.10
N PHE A 35 -0.38 10.08 -12.77
CA PHE A 35 0.41 10.88 -13.69
C PHE A 35 1.89 10.66 -13.42
N ARG A 36 2.62 10.28 -14.44
CA ARG A 36 4.07 10.15 -14.37
C ARG A 36 4.74 11.30 -15.10
N PHE A 37 5.60 11.99 -14.39
CA PHE A 37 6.43 13.08 -14.91
C PHE A 37 7.87 12.60 -15.04
N ASN A 38 8.52 13.06 -16.10
CA ASN A 38 9.95 12.95 -16.25
C ASN A 38 10.45 14.17 -17.03
N ASP A 39 11.51 14.81 -16.52
CA ASP A 39 12.05 16.02 -17.11
C ASP A 39 10.96 17.09 -17.25
N SER A 40 10.19 17.32 -16.18
CA SER A 40 9.07 18.28 -16.11
C SER A 40 7.97 18.10 -17.15
N LYS A 41 7.91 16.95 -17.79
CA LYS A 41 6.92 16.62 -18.83
C LYS A 41 6.05 15.46 -18.39
N LEU A 42 4.76 15.59 -18.60
CA LEU A 42 3.85 14.46 -18.45
C LEU A 42 4.20 13.38 -19.50
N ARG A 43 4.61 12.20 -19.04
CA ARG A 43 5.02 11.09 -19.89
C ARG A 43 3.97 10.01 -19.99
N GLN A 44 3.22 9.80 -18.92
CA GLN A 44 2.25 8.74 -18.81
C GLN A 44 1.09 9.17 -17.91
N SER A 45 -0.11 8.75 -18.25
CA SER A 45 -1.27 8.86 -17.40
C SER A 45 -2.17 7.65 -17.58
N GLY A 46 -2.88 7.27 -16.55
CA GLY A 46 -3.80 6.13 -16.63
C GLY A 46 -4.72 6.06 -15.42
N ILE A 47 -5.61 5.08 -15.49
CA ILE A 47 -6.47 4.64 -14.40
C ILE A 47 -6.06 3.22 -14.05
N ILE A 48 -6.00 2.93 -12.76
CA ILE A 48 -5.72 1.61 -12.22
C ILE A 48 -6.99 1.16 -11.49
N GLU A 49 -7.47 -0.01 -11.84
CA GLU A 49 -8.48 -0.73 -11.09
C GLU A 49 -7.94 -2.14 -10.87
N ASP A 50 -7.47 -2.40 -9.66
CA ASP A 50 -6.83 -3.65 -9.29
C ASP A 50 -7.36 -4.16 -7.95
N TYR A 51 -7.56 -5.48 -7.88
CA TYR A 51 -8.06 -6.16 -6.69
C TYR A 51 -7.32 -7.48 -6.52
N ALA A 52 -6.29 -7.46 -5.70
CA ALA A 52 -5.54 -8.64 -5.31
C ALA A 52 -6.18 -9.29 -4.07
N VAL A 53 -6.29 -10.61 -4.09
CA VAL A 53 -6.81 -11.39 -2.96
C VAL A 53 -5.77 -12.41 -2.53
N THR A 54 -5.49 -12.44 -1.24
CA THR A 54 -4.76 -13.52 -0.60
C THR A 54 -5.74 -14.38 0.18
N ILE A 55 -5.81 -15.66 -0.16
CA ILE A 55 -6.54 -16.66 0.61
C ILE A 55 -5.59 -17.43 1.49
N SER A 56 -6.00 -17.72 2.73
CA SER A 56 -5.27 -18.59 3.64
C SER A 56 -6.19 -19.73 4.05
N LEU A 57 -5.85 -20.94 3.60
CA LEU A 57 -6.58 -22.16 3.94
C LEU A 57 -5.93 -22.81 5.16
N PHE A 58 -6.75 -23.13 6.15
CA PHE A 58 -6.36 -23.77 7.40
C PHE A 58 -6.99 -25.14 7.53
N SER A 59 -6.24 -26.09 8.10
CA SER A 59 -6.73 -27.38 8.54
C SER A 59 -5.96 -27.81 9.80
N GLY A 60 -6.61 -27.71 10.95
CA GLY A 60 -5.96 -27.90 12.25
C GLY A 60 -4.79 -26.96 12.48
N LYS A 61 -3.59 -27.50 12.66
CA LYS A 61 -2.33 -26.77 12.87
C LYS A 61 -1.54 -26.51 11.58
N LYS A 62 -2.18 -26.63 10.44
CA LYS A 62 -1.56 -26.41 9.13
C LYS A 62 -2.23 -25.22 8.44
N SER A 63 -1.47 -24.42 7.72
CA SER A 63 -2.01 -23.35 6.86
C SER A 63 -1.14 -23.12 5.64
N LEU A 64 -1.76 -22.83 4.52
CA LEU A 64 -1.12 -22.39 3.29
C LEU A 64 -1.85 -21.19 2.70
N GLN A 65 -1.11 -20.40 1.92
CA GLN A 65 -1.63 -19.22 1.27
C GLN A 65 -1.45 -19.29 -0.24
N SER A 66 -2.41 -18.70 -0.94
CA SER A 66 -2.31 -18.37 -2.37
C SER A 66 -2.77 -16.95 -2.61
N ALA A 67 -2.18 -16.30 -3.59
CA ALA A 67 -2.57 -14.96 -4.02
C ALA A 67 -3.04 -14.99 -5.48
N THR A 68 -4.16 -14.32 -5.74
CA THR A 68 -4.74 -14.20 -7.07
C THR A 68 -5.44 -12.84 -7.22
N THR A 69 -6.00 -12.56 -8.36
CA THR A 69 -6.81 -11.37 -8.59
C THR A 69 -8.29 -11.73 -8.72
N VAL A 70 -9.14 -10.79 -8.34
CA VAL A 70 -10.58 -10.88 -8.49
C VAL A 70 -11.12 -9.63 -9.21
N SER A 71 -12.36 -9.70 -9.66
CA SER A 71 -13.02 -8.58 -10.31
C SER A 71 -14.42 -8.36 -9.71
N SER A 72 -15.15 -7.38 -10.23
CA SER A 72 -16.55 -7.18 -9.86
C SER A 72 -17.50 -8.23 -10.47
N ASP A 73 -16.99 -9.10 -11.34
CA ASP A 73 -17.72 -10.28 -11.83
C ASP A 73 -17.64 -11.39 -10.75
N ILE A 74 -18.74 -11.59 -10.05
CA ILE A 74 -18.83 -12.52 -8.93
C ILE A 74 -18.57 -13.96 -9.39
N GLU A 75 -19.20 -14.37 -10.48
CA GLU A 75 -19.12 -15.76 -10.95
C GLU A 75 -17.68 -16.16 -11.30
N SER A 76 -16.99 -15.35 -12.09
CA SER A 76 -15.59 -15.63 -12.48
C SER A 76 -14.65 -15.57 -11.28
N SER A 77 -14.88 -14.63 -10.35
CA SER A 77 -14.08 -14.51 -9.13
C SER A 77 -14.25 -15.70 -8.20
N VAL A 78 -15.47 -16.17 -8.02
CA VAL A 78 -15.78 -17.37 -7.20
C VAL A 78 -15.15 -18.62 -7.81
N ILE A 79 -15.26 -18.81 -9.12
CA ILE A 79 -14.64 -19.95 -9.82
C ILE A 79 -13.11 -19.92 -9.64
N ASN A 80 -12.48 -18.75 -9.81
CA ASN A 80 -11.04 -18.60 -9.62
C ASN A 80 -10.61 -18.97 -8.20
N LEU A 81 -11.26 -18.39 -7.19
CA LEU A 81 -10.95 -18.67 -5.78
C LEU A 81 -11.19 -20.12 -5.40
N LYS A 82 -12.23 -20.76 -5.94
CA LYS A 82 -12.47 -22.20 -5.76
C LYS A 82 -11.31 -23.05 -6.30
N ASN A 83 -10.79 -22.71 -7.47
CA ASN A 83 -9.65 -23.41 -8.07
C ASN A 83 -8.39 -23.23 -7.21
N GLU A 84 -8.16 -22.03 -6.67
CA GLU A 84 -7.06 -21.77 -5.74
C GLU A 84 -7.17 -22.60 -4.45
N ILE A 85 -8.36 -22.69 -3.85
CA ILE A 85 -8.62 -23.53 -2.66
C ILE A 85 -8.31 -24.98 -2.99
N GLN A 86 -8.80 -25.48 -4.13
CA GLN A 86 -8.56 -26.87 -4.54
C GLN A 86 -7.06 -27.16 -4.72
N ALA A 87 -6.32 -26.19 -5.30
CA ALA A 87 -4.88 -26.33 -5.49
C ALA A 87 -4.08 -26.30 -4.17
N LEU A 88 -4.62 -25.68 -3.12
CA LEU A 88 -3.97 -25.65 -1.79
C LEU A 88 -4.16 -26.95 -0.99
N ARG A 89 -5.20 -27.77 -1.24
CA ARG A 89 -5.55 -28.95 -0.42
C ARG A 89 -4.46 -30.00 -0.42
N ASP A 90 -3.97 -30.39 -1.59
CA ASP A 90 -2.94 -31.42 -1.69
C ASP A 90 -1.63 -31.00 -0.99
N PRO A 91 -1.03 -29.83 -1.27
CA PRO A 91 0.14 -29.36 -0.56
C PRO A 91 -0.08 -29.19 0.95
N LEU A 92 -1.25 -28.69 1.37
CA LEU A 92 -1.59 -28.50 2.78
C LEU A 92 -1.54 -29.83 3.56
N SER A 93 -1.94 -30.94 2.92
CA SER A 93 -1.88 -32.27 3.54
C SER A 93 -0.46 -32.72 3.85
N LEU A 94 0.51 -32.29 3.04
CA LEU A 94 1.92 -32.73 3.07
C LEU A 94 2.82 -31.92 3.99
N ILE A 95 2.46 -30.68 4.33
CA ILE A 95 3.28 -29.85 5.22
C ILE A 95 3.18 -30.32 6.68
N PRO A 96 4.24 -30.11 7.48
CA PRO A 96 4.20 -30.42 8.91
C PRO A 96 3.25 -29.48 9.66
N GLU A 97 2.76 -29.93 10.79
CA GLU A 97 2.03 -29.08 11.72
C GLU A 97 2.95 -28.01 12.32
N ASN A 98 2.39 -26.82 12.53
CA ASN A 98 3.03 -25.73 13.23
C ASN A 98 2.20 -25.36 14.45
N GLU A 99 2.75 -25.56 15.64
CA GLU A 99 2.05 -25.30 16.91
C GLU A 99 1.58 -23.85 17.08
N PHE A 100 2.21 -22.92 16.36
CA PHE A 100 1.85 -21.48 16.37
C PHE A 100 0.76 -21.13 15.35
N THR A 101 0.34 -22.08 14.51
CA THR A 101 -0.77 -21.85 13.59
C THR A 101 -2.07 -21.79 14.38
N SER A 102 -2.77 -20.66 14.26
CA SER A 102 -4.10 -20.46 14.81
C SER A 102 -4.97 -19.72 13.81
N PHE A 103 -6.22 -20.12 13.71
CA PHE A 103 -7.21 -19.40 12.94
C PHE A 103 -7.71 -18.18 13.75
N PRO A 104 -7.85 -17.00 13.13
CA PRO A 104 -8.42 -15.84 13.82
C PRO A 104 -9.90 -16.11 14.13
N ASP A 105 -10.22 -16.17 15.40
CA ASP A 105 -11.57 -16.38 15.91
C ASP A 105 -12.08 -15.17 16.69
N ASN A 106 -13.39 -15.07 16.76
CA ASN A 106 -14.12 -14.17 17.68
C ASN A 106 -13.84 -12.68 17.52
N PHE A 107 -13.70 -12.17 16.28
CA PHE A 107 -13.56 -10.74 16.01
C PHE A 107 -14.88 -10.12 15.60
N GLU A 108 -15.18 -8.95 16.17
CA GLU A 108 -16.27 -8.12 15.68
C GLU A 108 -15.95 -7.58 14.28
N SER A 109 -16.93 -7.62 13.38
CA SER A 109 -16.79 -7.03 12.06
C SER A 109 -16.68 -5.50 12.16
N ILE A 110 -15.69 -4.93 11.50
CA ILE A 110 -15.42 -3.49 11.53
C ILE A 110 -15.53 -2.94 10.11
N GLU A 111 -16.24 -1.84 9.99
CA GLU A 111 -16.28 -1.04 8.78
C GLU A 111 -15.68 0.34 9.04
N MET A 112 -14.74 0.75 8.20
CA MET A 112 -14.12 2.07 8.27
C MET A 112 -14.04 2.68 6.87
N ILE A 113 -14.84 3.71 6.62
CA ILE A 113 -14.83 4.47 5.37
C ILE A 113 -14.32 5.88 5.69
N LYS A 114 -13.23 6.28 5.04
CA LYS A 114 -12.60 7.59 5.16
C LYS A 114 -12.64 8.31 3.82
N SER A 115 -13.65 9.12 3.62
CA SER A 115 -13.74 9.99 2.45
C SER A 115 -12.76 11.15 2.58
N GLY A 116 -12.20 11.58 1.45
CA GLY A 116 -11.33 12.74 1.33
C GLY A 116 -11.78 13.66 0.21
N GLN A 117 -11.20 14.86 0.14
CA GLN A 117 -11.42 15.80 -0.95
C GLN A 117 -10.24 15.71 -1.92
N LEU A 118 -10.35 14.79 -2.89
CA LEU A 118 -9.34 14.64 -3.92
C LEU A 118 -9.52 15.68 -5.03
N PRO A 119 -8.43 16.21 -5.61
CA PRO A 119 -8.53 17.10 -6.75
C PRO A 119 -9.02 16.35 -7.98
N ASP A 120 -9.77 17.02 -8.83
CA ASP A 120 -10.08 16.44 -10.12
C ASP A 120 -8.82 16.39 -11.02
N ARG A 121 -8.95 15.66 -12.13
CA ARG A 121 -7.84 15.42 -13.05
C ARG A 121 -7.27 16.71 -13.65
N ASN A 122 -8.10 17.67 -13.99
CA ASN A 122 -7.67 18.89 -14.62
C ASN A 122 -7.07 19.85 -13.60
N GLU A 123 -7.72 19.98 -12.43
CA GLU A 123 -7.23 20.79 -11.32
C GLU A 123 -5.80 20.41 -10.94
N ILE A 124 -5.52 19.11 -10.76
CA ILE A 124 -4.17 18.67 -10.40
C ILE A 124 -3.17 18.92 -11.51
N LEU A 125 -3.52 18.63 -12.77
CA LEU A 125 -2.63 18.86 -13.91
C LEU A 125 -2.29 20.34 -14.07
N GLU A 126 -3.29 21.24 -13.98
CA GLU A 126 -3.07 22.68 -14.03
C GLU A 126 -2.15 23.12 -12.89
N THR A 127 -2.44 22.69 -11.65
CA THR A 127 -1.61 23.03 -10.49
C THR A 127 -0.17 22.55 -10.65
N LEU A 128 0.05 21.33 -11.12
CA LEU A 128 1.40 20.79 -11.33
C LEU A 128 2.12 21.56 -12.45
N MET A 129 1.44 21.86 -13.54
CA MET A 129 2.05 22.61 -14.65
C MET A 129 2.39 24.06 -14.27
N ASP A 130 1.63 24.69 -13.38
CA ASP A 130 1.91 26.04 -12.88
C ASP A 130 3.21 26.10 -12.04
N VAL A 131 3.50 25.07 -11.26
CA VAL A 131 4.67 25.06 -10.37
C VAL A 131 5.93 24.47 -11.01
N ILE A 132 5.77 23.59 -12.03
CA ILE A 132 6.88 22.92 -12.74
C ILE A 132 7.49 23.87 -13.80
N THR A 133 8.05 25.01 -13.40
CA THR A 133 8.51 26.01 -14.37
C THR A 133 10.02 26.18 -14.46
N LYS A 134 10.80 25.72 -13.47
CA LYS A 134 12.23 26.09 -13.39
C LYS A 134 13.17 24.94 -13.05
N ASP A 135 12.72 23.96 -12.29
CA ASP A 135 13.52 22.82 -11.87
C ASP A 135 13.04 21.58 -12.62
N TYR A 136 13.95 20.66 -12.96
CA TYR A 136 13.56 19.41 -13.59
C TYR A 136 12.86 18.54 -12.57
N LEU A 137 11.58 18.24 -12.79
CA LEU A 137 10.79 17.37 -11.93
C LEU A 137 10.66 15.98 -12.54
N THR A 138 10.94 14.97 -11.74
CA THR A 138 10.63 13.57 -12.03
C THR A 138 9.82 13.00 -10.87
N GLY A 139 8.72 12.31 -11.17
CA GLY A 139 7.88 11.78 -10.09
C GLY A 139 6.59 11.14 -10.57
N VAL A 140 5.83 10.61 -9.62
CA VAL A 140 4.54 9.99 -9.86
C VAL A 140 3.51 10.56 -8.89
N TRP A 141 2.46 11.13 -9.44
CA TRP A 141 1.23 11.44 -8.72
C TRP A 141 0.27 10.28 -8.85
N THR A 142 -0.29 9.85 -7.72
CA THR A 142 -1.43 8.92 -7.70
C THR A 142 -2.52 9.47 -6.80
N SER A 143 -3.77 9.29 -7.19
CA SER A 143 -4.92 9.66 -6.36
C SER A 143 -6.10 8.77 -6.65
N GLY A 144 -6.84 8.41 -5.62
CA GLY A 144 -8.03 7.59 -5.74
C GLY A 144 -8.38 6.88 -4.45
N LYS A 145 -9.14 5.82 -4.60
CA LYS A 145 -9.67 5.03 -3.51
C LYS A 145 -8.83 3.76 -3.33
N ILE A 146 -8.44 3.50 -2.09
CA ILE A 146 -7.81 2.25 -1.68
C ILE A 146 -8.77 1.44 -0.83
N PHE A 147 -8.69 0.12 -0.97
CA PHE A 147 -9.52 -0.85 -0.27
C PHE A 147 -8.65 -1.85 0.48
N ARG A 148 -9.11 -2.23 1.67
CA ARG A 148 -8.61 -3.38 2.41
C ARG A 148 -9.80 -4.09 3.01
N ALA A 149 -9.89 -5.39 2.86
CA ALA A 149 -10.95 -6.15 3.48
C ALA A 149 -10.45 -7.51 3.93
N CYS A 150 -11.11 -8.06 4.92
CA CYS A 150 -10.85 -9.43 5.37
C CYS A 150 -12.18 -10.08 5.73
N SER A 151 -12.45 -11.23 5.12
CA SER A 151 -13.56 -12.10 5.50
C SER A 151 -13.03 -13.43 5.99
N THR A 152 -13.68 -13.99 7.02
CA THR A 152 -13.34 -15.30 7.56
C THR A 152 -14.52 -16.25 7.46
N SER A 153 -14.26 -17.55 7.35
CA SER A 153 -15.30 -18.57 7.35
C SER A 153 -16.10 -18.65 8.66
N GLU A 154 -15.58 -18.04 9.74
CA GLU A 154 -16.27 -17.95 11.04
C GLU A 154 -17.13 -16.68 11.18
N GLY A 155 -17.33 -15.92 10.07
CA GLY A 155 -18.31 -14.84 10.00
C GLY A 155 -17.75 -13.44 10.28
N THR A 156 -16.45 -13.27 10.50
CA THR A 156 -15.84 -11.95 10.61
C THR A 156 -15.74 -11.29 9.22
N ASN A 157 -16.14 -10.02 9.13
CA ASN A 157 -16.08 -9.23 7.89
C ASN A 157 -15.57 -7.83 8.20
N HIS A 158 -14.33 -7.54 7.82
CA HIS A 158 -13.74 -6.21 7.92
C HIS A 158 -13.75 -5.54 6.56
N TRP A 159 -14.06 -4.25 6.54
CA TRP A 159 -13.96 -3.40 5.35
C TRP A 159 -13.29 -2.08 5.71
N PHE A 160 -12.25 -1.74 4.97
CA PHE A 160 -11.59 -0.44 5.02
C PHE A 160 -11.57 0.17 3.62
N GLU A 161 -11.98 1.43 3.54
CA GLU A 161 -11.96 2.21 2.32
C GLU A 161 -11.46 3.62 2.63
N LYS A 162 -10.57 4.13 1.82
CA LYS A 162 -10.01 5.47 2.01
C LYS A 162 -9.75 6.15 0.66
N ASP A 163 -10.20 7.41 0.54
CA ASP A 163 -9.72 8.32 -0.49
C ASP A 163 -8.35 8.87 -0.08
N SER A 164 -7.38 8.82 -0.99
CA SER A 164 -6.03 9.30 -0.72
C SER A 164 -5.31 9.70 -1.99
N PHE A 165 -4.32 10.54 -1.84
CA PHE A 165 -3.35 10.85 -2.90
C PHE A 165 -1.94 10.82 -2.35
N ILE A 166 -0.99 10.66 -3.25
CA ILE A 166 0.43 10.81 -2.98
C ILE A 166 1.11 11.38 -4.20
N PHE A 167 2.00 12.35 -3.99
CA PHE A 167 2.96 12.76 -4.99
C PHE A 167 4.36 12.46 -4.49
N ASP A 168 4.97 11.44 -5.05
CA ASP A 168 6.38 11.11 -4.86
C ASP A 168 7.17 11.70 -6.00
N PHE A 169 7.97 12.74 -5.72
CA PHE A 169 8.74 13.42 -6.76
C PHE A 169 10.10 13.87 -6.28
N SER A 170 10.98 14.10 -7.24
CA SER A 170 12.28 14.70 -7.02
C SER A 170 12.43 15.94 -7.90
N LEU A 171 13.00 16.99 -7.32
CA LEU A 171 13.48 18.14 -8.05
C LEU A 171 14.98 17.98 -8.31
N ILE A 172 15.41 18.27 -9.53
CA ILE A 172 16.79 18.06 -9.98
C ILE A 172 17.27 19.38 -10.59
N ASP A 173 18.50 19.80 -10.28
CA ASP A 173 19.11 20.97 -10.90
C ASP A 173 20.09 20.59 -12.05
N GLU A 174 20.62 21.59 -12.74
CA GLU A 174 21.58 21.40 -13.85
C GLU A 174 22.89 20.71 -13.44
N LYS A 175 23.18 20.65 -12.14
CA LYS A 175 24.36 19.98 -11.57
C LYS A 175 24.05 18.58 -11.05
N GLU A 176 22.87 18.06 -11.35
CA GLU A 176 22.38 16.77 -10.89
C GLU A 176 22.23 16.66 -9.36
N ASN A 177 22.16 17.78 -8.64
CA ASN A 177 21.72 17.75 -7.27
C ASN A 177 20.23 17.41 -7.24
N MET A 178 19.78 16.66 -6.23
CA MET A 178 18.41 16.16 -6.16
C MET A 178 17.84 16.35 -4.75
N VAL A 179 16.59 16.78 -4.68
CA VAL A 179 15.78 16.82 -3.46
C VAL A 179 14.53 15.98 -3.68
N LYS A 180 14.38 14.91 -2.92
CA LYS A 180 13.18 14.07 -2.92
C LYS A 180 12.13 14.65 -1.99
N VAL A 181 10.87 14.63 -2.43
CA VAL A 181 9.70 15.05 -1.67
C VAL A 181 8.62 13.98 -1.77
N LEU A 182 8.02 13.69 -0.64
CA LEU A 182 6.83 12.87 -0.55
C LEU A 182 5.69 13.76 -0.02
N PHE A 183 4.64 13.92 -0.81
CA PHE A 183 3.48 14.75 -0.47
C PHE A 183 2.19 13.91 -0.47
N PRO A 184 1.89 13.23 0.65
CA PRO A 184 0.69 12.44 0.80
C PRO A 184 -0.45 13.24 1.43
N GLY A 185 -1.69 12.81 1.15
CA GLY A 185 -2.87 13.37 1.81
C GLY A 185 -4.15 12.65 1.44
N ASN A 186 -5.24 13.12 2.02
CA ASN A 186 -6.60 12.74 1.69
C ASN A 186 -7.48 13.94 1.35
N ASP A 187 -7.07 15.13 1.78
CA ASP A 187 -7.71 16.40 1.42
C ASP A 187 -6.68 17.26 0.67
N TRP A 188 -7.04 17.62 -0.56
CA TRP A 188 -6.18 18.42 -1.41
C TRP A 188 -6.15 19.86 -0.96
N ASP A 189 -4.95 20.40 -0.83
CA ASP A 189 -4.68 21.80 -0.50
C ASP A 189 -3.58 22.32 -1.42
N LYS A 190 -3.96 23.15 -2.38
CA LYS A 190 -3.06 23.75 -3.37
C LYS A 190 -1.99 24.63 -2.73
N ASP A 191 -2.34 25.37 -1.69
CA ASP A 191 -1.41 26.29 -1.03
C ASP A 191 -0.35 25.51 -0.24
N ARG A 192 -0.77 24.46 0.47
CA ARG A 192 0.13 23.54 1.15
C ARG A 192 1.07 22.84 0.17
N PHE A 193 0.57 22.39 -0.98
CA PHE A 193 1.41 21.79 -2.00
C PHE A 193 2.42 22.79 -2.56
N THR A 194 1.98 24.00 -2.89
CA THR A 194 2.84 25.07 -3.40
C THR A 194 3.95 25.43 -2.41
N ALA A 195 3.64 25.51 -1.11
CA ALA A 195 4.61 25.74 -0.06
C ALA A 195 5.66 24.62 0.02
N ALA A 196 5.22 23.34 -0.02
CA ALA A 196 6.14 22.19 0.00
C ALA A 196 7.07 22.17 -1.23
N PHE A 197 6.54 22.52 -2.40
CA PHE A 197 7.34 22.65 -3.63
C PHE A 197 8.39 23.77 -3.51
N GLN A 198 7.99 24.93 -3.01
CA GLN A 198 8.91 26.07 -2.81
C GLN A 198 10.00 25.75 -1.79
N GLU A 199 9.67 25.03 -0.72
CA GLU A 199 10.65 24.55 0.26
C GLU A 199 11.66 23.62 -0.39
N ALA A 200 11.20 22.64 -1.18
CA ALA A 200 12.06 21.71 -1.90
C ALA A 200 13.00 22.45 -2.89
N SER A 201 12.47 23.39 -3.66
CA SER A 201 13.27 24.24 -4.57
C SER A 201 14.31 25.06 -3.81
N SER A 202 13.97 25.55 -2.61
CA SER A 202 14.90 26.27 -1.75
C SER A 202 16.01 25.36 -1.22
N LYS A 203 15.69 24.14 -0.80
CA LYS A 203 16.66 23.10 -0.39
C LYS A 203 17.60 22.76 -1.55
N LEU A 204 17.06 22.58 -2.76
CA LEU A 204 17.87 22.31 -3.96
C LEU A 204 18.90 23.40 -4.22
N LYS A 205 18.52 24.68 -4.08
CA LYS A 205 19.46 25.82 -4.20
C LYS A 205 20.54 25.79 -3.13
N LEU A 206 20.23 25.33 -1.90
CA LEU A 206 21.23 25.21 -0.84
C LEU A 206 22.31 24.16 -1.16
N MET A 207 21.96 23.11 -1.91
CA MET A 207 22.90 22.07 -2.32
C MET A 207 24.01 22.59 -3.26
N ASN A 208 23.80 23.75 -3.88
CA ASN A 208 24.81 24.42 -4.69
C ASN A 208 25.87 25.17 -3.87
N LYS A 209 25.73 25.25 -2.54
CA LYS A 209 26.76 25.83 -1.67
C LYS A 209 27.97 24.90 -1.55
N PRO A 210 29.16 25.44 -1.22
CA PRO A 210 30.35 24.62 -0.96
C PRO A 210 30.05 23.53 0.08
N LYS A 211 30.48 22.31 -0.21
CA LYS A 211 30.34 21.20 0.72
C LYS A 211 31.19 21.41 1.98
N ILE A 212 30.62 21.12 3.13
CA ILE A 212 31.34 21.11 4.41
C ILE A 212 31.61 19.66 4.76
N GLU A 213 32.86 19.35 5.01
CA GLU A 213 33.29 18.05 5.48
C GLU A 213 33.12 17.96 7.00
N LEU A 214 32.25 17.06 7.45
CA LEU A 214 32.07 16.83 8.88
C LEU A 214 33.09 15.84 9.38
N LYS A 215 33.81 16.20 10.47
CA LYS A 215 34.71 15.27 11.13
C LYS A 215 33.94 14.18 11.85
N PRO A 216 34.50 12.96 11.99
CA PRO A 216 33.88 11.95 12.82
C PRO A 216 33.57 12.46 14.23
N GLY A 217 32.36 12.25 14.74
CA GLY A 217 31.96 12.80 16.04
C GLY A 217 30.48 12.54 16.33
N LYS A 218 30.04 13.03 17.50
CA LYS A 218 28.64 12.99 17.92
C LYS A 218 27.98 14.32 17.58
N TYR A 219 26.87 14.27 16.87
CA TYR A 219 26.12 15.44 16.45
C TYR A 219 24.68 15.31 16.89
N ARG A 220 24.06 16.43 17.22
CA ARG A 220 22.60 16.50 17.38
C ARG A 220 21.99 16.61 15.99
N VAL A 221 21.10 15.70 15.67
CA VAL A 221 20.46 15.62 14.36
C VAL A 221 18.95 15.76 14.53
N TRP A 222 18.33 16.48 13.63
CA TRP A 222 16.89 16.51 13.46
C TRP A 222 16.54 15.70 12.21
N PHE A 223 15.71 14.68 12.38
CA PHE A 223 15.17 13.90 11.27
C PHE A 223 13.78 14.42 10.92
N GLU A 224 13.57 14.78 9.67
CA GLU A 224 12.26 15.14 9.15
C GLU A 224 11.34 13.91 9.10
N PRO A 225 9.99 14.09 9.05
CA PRO A 225 9.04 12.98 9.07
C PRO A 225 9.30 11.89 8.03
N ASN A 226 9.71 12.26 6.82
CA ASN A 226 10.03 11.28 5.76
C ASN A 226 11.23 10.41 6.13
N ALA A 227 12.28 11.00 6.71
CA ALA A 227 13.45 10.23 7.15
C ALA A 227 13.10 9.32 8.35
N VAL A 228 12.21 9.77 9.23
CA VAL A 228 11.71 8.92 10.33
C VAL A 228 10.89 7.76 9.77
N ALA A 229 10.08 7.99 8.73
CA ALA A 229 9.31 6.92 8.09
C ALA A 229 10.22 5.83 7.51
N ASP A 230 11.33 6.21 6.86
CA ASP A 230 12.33 5.27 6.33
C ASP A 230 12.95 4.42 7.46
N PHE A 231 13.26 5.03 8.61
CA PHE A 231 13.77 4.28 9.78
C PHE A 231 12.72 3.29 10.32
N VAL A 232 11.47 3.71 10.42
CA VAL A 232 10.39 2.84 10.91
C VAL A 232 10.14 1.69 9.94
N ASP A 233 10.17 1.97 8.64
CA ASP A 233 9.99 0.94 7.61
C ASP A 233 11.11 -0.11 7.65
N MET A 234 12.34 0.30 7.90
CA MET A 234 13.46 -0.63 8.08
C MET A 234 13.21 -1.63 9.22
N PHE A 235 12.57 -1.22 10.32
CA PHE A 235 12.20 -2.12 11.41
C PHE A 235 11.06 -3.07 11.05
N ASN A 236 10.15 -2.69 10.14
CA ASN A 236 9.08 -3.56 9.65
C ASN A 236 9.63 -4.77 8.88
N TRP A 237 10.84 -4.65 8.33
CA TRP A 237 11.51 -5.74 7.59
C TRP A 237 12.05 -6.85 8.49
N ASN A 238 11.34 -7.28 9.48
CA ASN A 238 11.67 -8.35 10.40
C ASN A 238 12.12 -7.89 11.81
N GLY A 239 12.40 -6.62 12.03
CA GLY A 239 12.90 -6.13 13.31
C GLY A 239 11.90 -6.35 14.46
N VAL A 240 10.64 -5.99 14.23
CA VAL A 240 9.56 -6.06 15.22
C VAL A 240 8.64 -7.28 15.07
N SER A 241 9.02 -8.27 14.25
CA SER A 241 8.26 -9.50 14.06
C SER A 241 8.50 -10.46 15.22
N GLU A 242 7.44 -10.92 15.89
CA GLU A 242 7.54 -11.94 16.94
C GLU A 242 8.15 -13.24 16.40
N SER A 243 7.81 -13.63 15.18
CA SER A 243 8.39 -14.81 14.53
C SER A 243 9.89 -14.67 14.35
N ALA A 244 10.36 -13.50 13.88
CA ALA A 244 11.78 -13.22 13.72
C ALA A 244 12.53 -13.23 15.06
N PHE A 245 11.91 -12.65 16.10
CA PHE A 245 12.47 -12.64 17.45
C PHE A 245 12.61 -14.08 18.00
N ARG A 246 11.56 -14.90 17.91
CA ARG A 246 11.57 -16.29 18.38
C ARG A 246 12.56 -17.17 17.61
N ASN A 247 12.74 -16.92 16.32
CA ASN A 247 13.69 -17.65 15.46
C ASN A 247 15.13 -17.11 15.55
N GLY A 248 15.39 -16.07 16.35
CA GLY A 248 16.70 -15.42 16.47
C GLY A 248 17.16 -14.72 15.19
N SER A 249 16.24 -14.32 14.32
CA SER A 249 16.54 -13.61 13.06
C SER A 249 16.21 -12.11 13.11
N SER A 250 15.65 -11.63 14.23
CA SER A 250 15.41 -10.20 14.44
C SER A 250 16.73 -9.44 14.56
N CYS A 251 16.72 -8.17 14.10
CA CYS A 251 17.82 -7.24 14.29
C CYS A 251 17.82 -6.53 15.66
N LEU A 252 16.83 -6.79 16.50
CA LEU A 252 16.65 -6.24 17.84
C LEU A 252 16.98 -7.24 18.93
#